data_d46f41a5304cf30cc40dadf65caf4cf4
#
_entry.id   d46f41a5304cf30cc40dadf65caf4cf4
#
_cell.length_a   1.000
_cell.length_b   1.000
_cell.length_c   1.000
_cell.angle_alpha   90.00
_cell.angle_beta   90.00
_cell.angle_gamma   90.00
#
_symmetry.space_group_name_H-M   'P 1'
#
loop_
_entity.id
_entity.type
_entity.pdbx_description
1 polymer ?
#
loop_
_entity_poly.entity_id
_entity_poly.type
_entity_poly.pdbx_seq_one_letter_code
_entity_poly.pdbx_strand_id
1 'polypeptide(L)'
;MSFALALLLQTAPAATPPAAAEPCDKPVYMVVQGRTLDRARMMAYGKALAQSEIYQRLGGYYITLPQPVAVFEGDVPPDYVNLTVRFPCLANARAFWNSRVYQETILPLRQNPPAGDYTVTVYAEAPLRADMAGRVEAGRFLADFSQAGEPQVEPKP
;
A
#
# COMPACT_ATOMS: atom_id res chain seq x y z
N MET A 1 21.78 28.81 63.29
CA MET A 1 21.91 28.63 61.87
C MET A 1 21.01 27.47 61.44
N SER A 2 19.78 27.75 60.96
CA SER A 2 18.81 26.72 60.55
C SER A 2 18.83 26.58 59.02
N PHE A 3 19.20 25.42 58.55
CA PHE A 3 19.11 25.07 57.13
C PHE A 3 17.72 24.53 56.85
N ALA A 4 16.95 25.26 56.05
CA ALA A 4 15.68 24.81 55.50
C ALA A 4 15.97 23.98 54.23
N LEU A 5 15.63 22.69 54.24
CA LEU A 5 15.74 21.78 53.13
C LEU A 5 14.46 21.91 52.28
N ALA A 6 14.56 22.56 51.12
CA ALA A 6 13.44 22.67 50.15
C ALA A 6 13.33 21.36 49.34
N LEU A 7 12.25 20.64 49.56
CA LEU A 7 11.91 19.42 48.81
C LEU A 7 11.26 19.83 47.49
N LEU A 8 11.99 19.72 46.38
CA LEU A 8 11.47 19.91 45.02
C LEU A 8 10.65 18.67 44.62
N LEU A 9 9.32 18.79 44.60
CA LEU A 9 8.43 17.80 43.98
C LEU A 9 8.61 17.88 42.46
N GLN A 10 9.29 16.90 41.88
CA GLN A 10 9.29 16.69 40.41
C GLN A 10 7.97 16.02 40.02
N THR A 11 7.09 16.76 39.37
CA THR A 11 5.90 16.20 38.70
C THR A 11 6.36 15.45 37.47
N ALA A 12 6.23 14.12 37.48
CA ALA A 12 6.45 13.29 36.29
C ALA A 12 5.46 13.68 35.17
N PRO A 13 5.91 13.78 33.92
CA PRO A 13 5.01 14.05 32.81
C PRO A 13 3.97 12.93 32.70
N ALA A 14 2.70 13.31 32.59
CA ALA A 14 1.60 12.37 32.37
C ALA A 14 1.85 11.59 31.09
N ALA A 15 1.84 10.26 31.19
CA ALA A 15 1.96 9.37 30.03
C ALA A 15 0.81 9.67 29.06
N THR A 16 1.13 10.00 27.81
CA THR A 16 0.16 10.16 26.73
C THR A 16 -0.63 8.86 26.60
N PRO A 17 -1.97 8.88 26.64
CA PRO A 17 -2.77 7.68 26.45
C PRO A 17 -2.41 7.02 25.12
N PRO A 18 -2.37 5.68 25.05
CA PRO A 18 -2.10 4.98 23.80
C PRO A 18 -3.12 5.42 22.75
N ALA A 19 -2.65 5.79 21.55
CA ALA A 19 -3.52 6.13 20.44
C ALA A 19 -4.51 4.99 20.24
N ALA A 20 -5.81 5.32 20.12
CA ALA A 20 -6.85 4.33 19.88
C ALA A 20 -6.46 3.50 18.63
N ALA A 21 -6.60 2.18 18.74
CA ALA A 21 -6.29 1.28 17.63
C ALA A 21 -7.13 1.70 16.41
N GLU A 22 -6.47 1.89 15.26
CA GLU A 22 -7.18 2.23 14.02
C GLU A 22 -8.19 1.12 13.67
N PRO A 23 -9.43 1.47 13.31
CA PRO A 23 -10.43 0.48 12.94
C PRO A 23 -9.96 -0.30 11.69
N CYS A 24 -10.11 -1.63 11.73
CA CYS A 24 -9.82 -2.50 10.60
C CYS A 24 -11.15 -2.91 9.94
N ASP A 25 -11.86 -1.94 9.38
CA ASP A 25 -13.24 -2.04 8.91
C ASP A 25 -13.39 -2.04 7.37
N LYS A 26 -12.33 -1.69 6.65
CA LYS A 26 -12.34 -1.61 5.19
C LYS A 26 -10.95 -1.81 4.59
N PRO A 27 -10.90 -2.40 3.39
CA PRO A 27 -9.65 -2.58 2.67
C PRO A 27 -9.01 -1.26 2.28
N VAL A 28 -7.67 -1.31 2.12
CA VAL A 28 -6.89 -0.23 1.57
C VAL A 28 -5.98 -0.73 0.45
N TYR A 29 -5.63 0.18 -0.44
CA TYR A 29 -4.80 -0.06 -1.61
C TYR A 29 -3.52 0.78 -1.51
N MET A 30 -2.39 0.08 -1.34
CA MET A 30 -1.07 0.69 -1.41
C MET A 30 -0.65 0.74 -2.88
N VAL A 31 -0.54 1.94 -3.42
CA VAL A 31 -0.12 2.20 -4.81
C VAL A 31 1.34 2.61 -4.81
N VAL A 32 2.14 1.89 -5.56
CA VAL A 32 3.56 2.17 -5.79
C VAL A 32 3.70 2.58 -7.25
N GLN A 33 4.09 3.82 -7.49
CA GLN A 33 4.25 4.34 -8.83
C GLN A 33 5.54 5.15 -8.97
N GLY A 34 6.16 5.07 -10.16
CA GLY A 34 7.41 5.77 -10.43
C GLY A 34 8.25 5.06 -11.46
N ARG A 35 9.52 5.39 -11.52
CA ARG A 35 10.46 4.87 -12.53
C ARG A 35 11.51 3.97 -11.90
N THR A 36 11.84 2.88 -12.58
CA THR A 36 12.96 2.01 -12.22
C THR A 36 14.25 2.58 -12.84
N LEU A 37 15.23 2.92 -12.01
CA LEU A 37 16.53 3.43 -12.42
C LEU A 37 17.60 2.33 -12.47
N ASP A 38 17.51 1.37 -11.55
CA ASP A 38 18.40 0.19 -11.49
C ASP A 38 17.56 -1.09 -11.38
N ARG A 39 17.41 -1.76 -12.52
CA ARG A 39 16.61 -2.99 -12.62
C ARG A 39 17.16 -4.14 -11.77
N ALA A 40 18.50 -4.28 -11.72
CA ALA A 40 19.10 -5.40 -10.99
C ALA A 40 18.82 -5.28 -9.48
N ARG A 41 18.96 -4.06 -8.93
CA ARG A 41 18.65 -3.79 -7.52
C ARG A 41 17.16 -3.90 -7.23
N MET A 42 16.30 -3.48 -8.15
CA MET A 42 14.83 -3.67 -7.99
C MET A 42 14.45 -5.15 -8.02
N MET A 43 15.13 -5.98 -8.81
CA MET A 43 14.92 -7.43 -8.77
C MET A 43 15.37 -8.03 -7.42
N ALA A 44 16.52 -7.60 -6.87
CA ALA A 44 16.98 -8.03 -5.55
C ALA A 44 16.00 -7.62 -4.45
N TYR A 45 15.49 -6.38 -4.49
CA TYR A 45 14.44 -5.89 -3.61
C TYR A 45 13.16 -6.75 -3.71
N GLY A 46 12.66 -7.00 -4.91
CA GLY A 46 11.46 -7.81 -5.13
C GLY A 46 11.62 -9.24 -4.64
N LYS A 47 12.80 -9.86 -4.84
CA LYS A 47 13.13 -11.19 -4.33
C LYS A 47 13.14 -11.22 -2.80
N ALA A 48 13.80 -10.27 -2.15
CA ALA A 48 13.83 -10.17 -0.69
C ALA A 48 12.43 -9.98 -0.11
N LEU A 49 11.60 -9.13 -0.75
CA LEU A 49 10.22 -8.90 -0.36
C LEU A 49 9.39 -10.20 -0.46
N ALA A 50 9.49 -10.92 -1.56
CA ALA A 50 8.79 -12.19 -1.75
C ALA A 50 9.22 -13.25 -0.73
N GLN A 51 10.52 -13.38 -0.47
CA GLN A 51 11.07 -14.33 0.49
C GLN A 51 10.70 -14.02 1.95
N SER A 52 10.40 -12.77 2.27
CA SER A 52 10.00 -12.37 3.62
C SER A 52 8.59 -12.81 3.98
N GLU A 53 7.73 -13.10 2.99
CA GLU A 53 6.30 -13.43 3.14
C GLU A 53 5.51 -12.38 3.95
N ILE A 54 6.04 -11.17 4.09
CA ILE A 54 5.47 -10.16 4.97
C ILE A 54 4.10 -9.67 4.46
N TYR A 55 3.87 -9.64 3.14
CA TYR A 55 2.54 -9.34 2.61
C TYR A 55 1.53 -10.38 3.04
N GLN A 56 1.84 -11.67 2.84
CA GLN A 56 0.95 -12.78 3.16
C GLN A 56 0.60 -12.80 4.65
N ARG A 57 1.60 -12.62 5.52
CA ARG A 57 1.40 -12.57 6.98
C ARG A 57 0.50 -11.42 7.44
N LEU A 58 0.45 -10.34 6.68
CA LEU A 58 -0.38 -9.18 6.97
C LEU A 58 -1.64 -9.11 6.10
N GLY A 59 -1.97 -10.20 5.36
CA GLY A 59 -3.13 -10.28 4.49
C GLY A 59 -3.02 -9.40 3.24
N GLY A 60 -1.79 -8.99 2.88
CA GLY A 60 -1.52 -8.20 1.69
C GLY A 60 -1.32 -9.06 0.46
N TYR A 61 -1.79 -8.59 -0.69
CA TYR A 61 -1.54 -9.23 -1.99
C TYR A 61 -1.60 -8.24 -3.15
N TYR A 62 -0.91 -8.58 -4.23
CA TYR A 62 -0.93 -7.78 -5.45
C TYR A 62 -2.27 -7.90 -6.16
N ILE A 63 -2.87 -6.77 -6.57
CA ILE A 63 -4.07 -6.72 -7.39
C ILE A 63 -3.80 -6.24 -8.82
N THR A 64 -2.66 -5.60 -9.05
CA THR A 64 -2.19 -5.24 -10.40
C THR A 64 -0.77 -5.72 -10.62
N LEU A 65 -0.43 -5.99 -11.87
CA LEU A 65 0.95 -6.14 -12.31
C LEU A 65 1.57 -4.77 -12.58
N PRO A 66 2.91 -4.66 -12.51
CA PRO A 66 3.58 -3.36 -12.60
C PRO A 66 3.52 -2.69 -13.97
N GLN A 67 3.22 -3.46 -15.04
CA GLN A 67 3.11 -2.96 -16.40
C GLN A 67 1.66 -2.97 -16.87
N PRO A 68 1.21 -1.95 -17.63
CA PRO A 68 -0.12 -1.93 -18.18
C PRO A 68 -0.27 -3.00 -19.28
N VAL A 69 -1.46 -3.57 -19.40
CA VAL A 69 -1.83 -4.46 -20.51
C VAL A 69 -2.28 -3.69 -21.76
N ALA A 70 -2.71 -2.44 -21.57
CA ALA A 70 -3.09 -1.51 -22.64
C ALA A 70 -2.91 -0.07 -22.17
N VAL A 71 -2.62 0.82 -23.12
CA VAL A 71 -2.60 2.27 -22.93
C VAL A 71 -3.61 2.86 -23.87
N PHE A 72 -4.66 3.48 -23.34
CA PHE A 72 -5.73 4.07 -24.16
C PHE A 72 -5.44 5.53 -24.52
N GLU A 73 -4.64 6.22 -23.70
CA GLU A 73 -4.29 7.62 -23.92
C GLU A 73 -2.93 7.93 -23.27
N GLY A 74 -2.14 8.77 -23.91
CA GLY A 74 -0.81 9.20 -23.44
C GLY A 74 0.27 8.15 -23.64
N ASP A 75 1.46 8.43 -23.09
CA ASP A 75 2.63 7.58 -23.19
C ASP A 75 3.05 7.08 -21.79
N VAL A 76 3.36 5.81 -21.70
CA VAL A 76 3.94 5.21 -20.48
C VAL A 76 5.38 4.82 -20.76
N PRO A 77 6.36 5.42 -20.07
CA PRO A 77 7.76 5.06 -20.23
C PRO A 77 7.98 3.57 -19.91
N PRO A 78 8.89 2.87 -20.62
CA PRO A 78 9.12 1.44 -20.42
C PRO A 78 9.68 1.07 -19.04
N ASP A 79 10.26 2.04 -18.35
CA ASP A 79 10.79 1.91 -16.99
C ASP A 79 9.80 2.35 -15.90
N TYR A 80 8.59 2.77 -16.30
CA TYR A 80 7.54 3.17 -15.37
C TYR A 80 6.85 1.94 -14.76
N VAL A 81 6.59 2.05 -13.48
CA VAL A 81 5.92 1.02 -12.67
C VAL A 81 4.69 1.63 -12.02
N ASN A 82 3.56 0.94 -12.12
CA ASN A 82 2.37 1.22 -11.33
C ASN A 82 1.85 -0.10 -10.77
N LEU A 83 2.04 -0.30 -9.49
CA LEU A 83 1.76 -1.54 -8.78
C LEU A 83 0.82 -1.26 -7.62
N THR A 84 -0.20 -2.07 -7.45
CA THR A 84 -1.14 -1.94 -6.33
C THR A 84 -1.17 -3.20 -5.49
N VAL A 85 -1.04 -3.01 -4.18
CA VAL A 85 -1.16 -4.06 -3.16
C VAL A 85 -2.38 -3.75 -2.32
N ARG A 86 -3.29 -4.72 -2.17
CA ARG A 86 -4.43 -4.61 -1.26
C ARG A 86 -4.06 -5.13 0.10
N PHE A 87 -4.46 -4.42 1.16
CA PHE A 87 -4.42 -4.87 2.54
C PHE A 87 -5.82 -4.90 3.15
N PRO A 88 -6.05 -5.73 4.19
CA PRO A 88 -7.35 -5.79 4.87
C PRO A 88 -7.80 -4.45 5.44
N CYS A 89 -6.85 -3.65 5.93
CA CYS A 89 -7.11 -2.30 6.45
C CYS A 89 -5.82 -1.48 6.57
N LEU A 90 -5.94 -0.21 6.92
CA LEU A 90 -4.81 0.72 7.05
C LEU A 90 -3.81 0.26 8.12
N ALA A 91 -4.28 -0.31 9.23
CA ALA A 91 -3.40 -0.85 10.27
C ALA A 91 -2.44 -1.92 9.72
N ASN A 92 -2.92 -2.83 8.84
CA ASN A 92 -2.08 -3.85 8.20
C ASN A 92 -1.07 -3.24 7.23
N ALA A 93 -1.47 -2.25 6.42
CA ALA A 93 -0.55 -1.53 5.53
C ALA A 93 0.54 -0.78 6.31
N ARG A 94 0.19 -0.15 7.43
CA ARG A 94 1.16 0.50 8.34
C ARG A 94 2.06 -0.52 9.04
N ALA A 95 1.53 -1.65 9.48
CA ALA A 95 2.32 -2.74 10.07
C ALA A 95 3.35 -3.28 9.07
N PHE A 96 2.98 -3.44 7.79
CA PHE A 96 3.92 -3.75 6.73
C PHE A 96 5.01 -2.68 6.62
N TRP A 97 4.61 -1.42 6.40
CA TRP A 97 5.55 -0.33 6.15
C TRP A 97 6.52 -0.12 7.29
N ASN A 98 6.03 -0.14 8.55
CA ASN A 98 6.83 0.11 9.75
C ASN A 98 7.50 -1.15 10.31
N SER A 99 7.33 -2.31 9.66
CA SER A 99 7.97 -3.53 10.16
C SER A 99 9.50 -3.42 10.10
N ARG A 100 10.14 -3.94 11.11
CA ARG A 100 11.60 -3.94 11.19
C ARG A 100 12.24 -4.63 9.99
N VAL A 101 11.69 -5.77 9.58
CA VAL A 101 12.21 -6.52 8.42
C VAL A 101 12.13 -5.70 7.14
N TYR A 102 11.03 -4.94 6.95
CA TYR A 102 10.91 -4.08 5.78
C TYR A 102 11.88 -2.91 5.84
N GLN A 103 11.89 -2.16 6.93
CA GLN A 103 12.67 -0.93 7.06
C GLN A 103 14.19 -1.18 7.11
N GLU A 104 14.65 -2.21 7.82
CA GLU A 104 16.08 -2.42 8.04
C GLU A 104 16.71 -3.37 7.02
N THR A 105 15.93 -4.26 6.38
CA THR A 105 16.48 -5.30 5.51
C THR A 105 16.07 -5.12 4.05
N ILE A 106 14.79 -4.82 3.78
CA ILE A 106 14.25 -4.84 2.42
C ILE A 106 14.35 -3.47 1.75
N LEU A 107 13.86 -2.43 2.40
CA LEU A 107 13.82 -1.08 1.87
C LEU A 107 15.20 -0.52 1.47
N PRO A 108 16.29 -0.75 2.22
CA PRO A 108 17.62 -0.30 1.84
C PRO A 108 18.12 -0.86 0.50
N LEU A 109 17.64 -2.03 0.06
CA LEU A 109 18.01 -2.61 -1.23
C LEU A 109 17.64 -1.70 -2.42
N ARG A 110 16.61 -0.86 -2.26
CA ARG A 110 16.15 0.07 -3.31
C ARG A 110 16.44 1.54 -3.04
N GLN A 111 16.94 1.92 -1.85
CA GLN A 111 17.09 3.32 -1.48
C GLN A 111 18.52 3.85 -1.52
N ASN A 112 19.54 3.04 -1.20
CA ASN A 112 20.91 3.52 -1.04
C ASN A 112 21.92 2.74 -1.91
N PRO A 113 22.29 3.24 -3.09
CA PRO A 113 21.76 4.41 -3.82
C PRO A 113 20.33 4.15 -4.33
N PRO A 114 19.54 5.16 -4.75
CA PRO A 114 18.18 4.93 -5.22
C PRO A 114 18.15 4.04 -6.46
N ALA A 115 17.40 2.93 -6.38
CA ALA A 115 17.20 2.01 -7.50
C ALA A 115 15.97 2.39 -8.35
N GLY A 116 15.21 3.37 -7.88
CA GLY A 116 14.06 3.92 -8.56
C GLY A 116 13.57 5.19 -7.86
N ASP A 117 12.76 5.95 -8.58
CA ASP A 117 12.06 7.12 -8.09
C ASP A 117 10.58 6.74 -7.92
N TYR A 118 10.21 6.36 -6.69
CA TYR A 118 8.88 5.83 -6.38
C TYR A 118 8.15 6.68 -5.35
N THR A 119 6.89 6.97 -5.66
CA THR A 119 5.89 7.43 -4.69
C THR A 119 5.09 6.23 -4.21
N VAL A 120 4.88 6.13 -2.91
CA VAL A 120 4.05 5.10 -2.28
C VAL A 120 2.93 5.77 -1.53
N THR A 121 1.69 5.52 -1.93
CA THR A 121 0.48 6.11 -1.36
C THR A 121 -0.48 5.01 -0.93
N VAL A 122 -1.37 5.31 0.02
CA VAL A 122 -2.41 4.37 0.46
C VAL A 122 -3.77 5.03 0.30
N TYR A 123 -4.66 4.36 -0.39
CA TYR A 123 -6.04 4.78 -0.64
C TYR A 123 -7.01 3.84 0.05
N ALA A 124 -8.06 4.39 0.64
CA ALA A 124 -9.17 3.58 1.12
C ALA A 124 -10.02 3.10 -0.05
N GLU A 125 -10.65 1.92 0.11
CA GLU A 125 -11.67 1.46 -0.84
C GLU A 125 -12.85 2.42 -0.87
N ALA A 126 -13.29 2.78 -2.08
CA ALA A 126 -14.48 3.60 -2.23
C ALA A 126 -15.73 2.82 -1.76
N PRO A 127 -16.72 3.49 -1.18
CA PRO A 127 -17.98 2.83 -0.86
C PRO A 127 -18.60 2.19 -2.10
N LEU A 128 -19.06 0.95 -1.96
CA LEU A 128 -19.77 0.26 -3.04
C LEU A 128 -21.11 0.94 -3.27
N ARG A 129 -21.41 1.24 -4.52
CA ARG A 129 -22.72 1.79 -4.91
C ARG A 129 -23.81 0.75 -4.66
N ALA A 130 -25.00 1.21 -4.28
CA ALA A 130 -26.12 0.32 -3.94
C ALA A 130 -26.54 -0.60 -5.10
N ASP A 131 -26.45 -0.10 -6.36
CA ASP A 131 -26.76 -0.87 -7.56
C ASP A 131 -25.71 -1.94 -7.90
N MET A 132 -24.55 -1.89 -7.27
CA MET A 132 -23.48 -2.88 -7.40
C MET A 132 -23.46 -3.91 -6.27
N ALA A 133 -24.26 -3.69 -5.21
CA ALA A 133 -24.33 -4.61 -4.08
C ALA A 133 -24.80 -6.00 -4.55
N GLY A 134 -24.06 -7.03 -4.16
CA GLY A 134 -24.33 -8.41 -4.58
C GLY A 134 -23.83 -8.76 -6.00
N ARG A 135 -23.35 -7.78 -6.79
CA ARG A 135 -22.77 -7.99 -8.13
C ARG A 135 -21.24 -8.00 -8.13
N VAL A 136 -20.63 -7.58 -7.06
CA VAL A 136 -19.19 -7.67 -6.81
C VAL A 136 -18.95 -8.26 -5.44
N GLU A 137 -17.90 -9.03 -5.29
CA GLU A 137 -17.52 -9.67 -4.06
C GLU A 137 -16.05 -9.37 -3.76
N ALA A 138 -15.77 -8.76 -2.61
CA ALA A 138 -14.42 -8.42 -2.17
C ALA A 138 -13.55 -7.78 -3.28
N GLY A 139 -14.14 -6.90 -4.11
CA GLY A 139 -13.46 -6.24 -5.24
C GLY A 139 -13.31 -7.14 -6.48
N ARG A 140 -13.99 -8.30 -6.53
CA ARG A 140 -14.02 -9.19 -7.70
C ARG A 140 -15.37 -9.13 -8.37
N PHE A 141 -15.38 -9.27 -9.71
CA PHE A 141 -16.60 -9.36 -10.47
C PHE A 141 -17.26 -10.71 -10.28
N LEU A 142 -18.60 -10.71 -10.18
CA LEU A 142 -19.42 -11.91 -10.32
C LEU A 142 -19.54 -12.29 -11.81
N ALA A 143 -19.94 -13.53 -12.05
CA ALA A 143 -20.08 -14.10 -13.40
C ALA A 143 -20.99 -13.28 -14.32
N ASP A 144 -21.96 -12.56 -13.78
CA ASP A 144 -22.89 -11.71 -14.56
C ASP A 144 -22.21 -10.63 -15.40
N PHE A 145 -21.02 -10.19 -15.01
CA PHE A 145 -20.24 -9.23 -15.77
C PHE A 145 -19.49 -9.86 -16.95
N SER A 146 -19.30 -11.17 -16.94
CA SER A 146 -18.65 -11.89 -18.04
C SER A 146 -19.51 -11.96 -19.29
N GLN A 147 -20.81 -11.66 -19.18
CA GLN A 147 -21.78 -11.65 -20.26
C GLN A 147 -22.18 -10.25 -20.71
N ALA A 148 -21.54 -9.21 -20.25
CA ALA A 148 -21.65 -7.90 -20.88
C ALA A 148 -21.15 -8.08 -22.34
N GLY A 149 -22.08 -8.18 -23.26
CA GLY A 149 -21.77 -8.32 -24.68
C GLY A 149 -20.78 -7.25 -25.12
N GLU A 150 -20.02 -7.53 -26.18
CA GLU A 150 -19.08 -6.55 -26.72
C GLU A 150 -19.75 -5.17 -26.79
N PRO A 151 -19.11 -4.13 -26.24
CA PRO A 151 -19.66 -2.79 -26.31
C PRO A 151 -19.96 -2.48 -27.79
N GLN A 152 -21.22 -2.21 -28.10
CA GLN A 152 -21.62 -1.78 -29.44
C GLN A 152 -20.86 -0.48 -29.70
N VAL A 153 -19.83 -0.59 -30.52
CA VAL A 153 -19.10 0.58 -31.02
C VAL A 153 -20.02 1.24 -32.02
N GLU A 154 -20.76 2.26 -31.59
CA GLU A 154 -21.42 3.11 -32.54
C GLU A 154 -20.37 3.72 -33.50
N PRO A 155 -20.49 3.54 -34.80
CA PRO A 155 -19.58 4.19 -35.75
C PRO A 155 -19.70 5.70 -35.56
N LYS A 156 -18.57 6.34 -35.28
CA LYS A 156 -18.47 7.82 -35.16
C LYS A 156 -18.92 8.39 -36.51
N PRO A 157 -19.86 9.40 -36.53
CA PRO A 157 -20.31 10.07 -37.72
C PRO A 157 -19.19 10.80 -38.48
#